data_8d5850ea53b3e13d55dd648f666909b6
#
_entry.id   8d5850ea53b3e13d55dd648f666909b6
#
_cell.length_a   1.000
_cell.length_b   1.000
_cell.length_c   1.000
_cell.angle_alpha   90.00
_cell.angle_beta   90.00
_cell.angle_gamma   90.00
#
_symmetry.space_group_name_H-M   'P 1'
#
loop_
_entity.id
_entity.type
_entity.pdbx_description
1 polymer ?
#
loop_
_entity_poly.entity_id
_entity_poly.type
_entity_poly.pdbx_seq_one_letter_code
_entity_poly.pdbx_strand_id
1 'polypeptide(L)'
;MFFTGLTSCALAQKKDKGSKEEALVAFYNVENLFDTIDDPLTIDEDFTPAGKLQWTAPRYTEKLSRISEVIDLLPGELPVFIGLCEIENRSGLVDLVKQPLLNARAEMGSYEIIHADSPDERGIDVAAIYDASRLKNVRFEYYSIALPDPKDPNTRDVLNARGRFENDEIHFFVNHWPSRSGGQAESEPNRLAVAALLKLKIDAVLSENDNAKILIMGDFNDHPNDKSVYEILGAKDQPSAVLYNQMYAIHAAGNGSYFYKGEWGALDQMITSSGFMNTKGWHVDAQAAGVLREEKILFRDKEGVARPSRSYAGDSYKGGYSDHLPVFIKLQK
;
A
#
# COMPACT_ATOMS: atom_id res chain seq x y z
N MET A 1 -33.30 -31.98 42.75
CA MET A 1 -32.00 -31.71 42.15
C MET A 1 -32.15 -31.90 40.64
N PHE A 2 -32.51 -30.83 39.93
CA PHE A 2 -32.72 -30.88 38.48
C PHE A 2 -31.54 -30.17 37.80
N PHE A 3 -30.77 -30.90 37.00
CA PHE A 3 -29.75 -30.38 36.14
C PHE A 3 -30.36 -29.97 34.79
N THR A 4 -30.44 -28.70 34.49
CA THR A 4 -30.75 -28.18 33.15
C THR A 4 -29.47 -28.01 32.37
N GLY A 5 -29.22 -28.89 31.40
CA GLY A 5 -28.14 -28.74 30.44
C GLY A 5 -28.48 -27.64 29.42
N LEU A 6 -27.63 -26.58 29.40
CA LEU A 6 -27.63 -25.59 28.33
C LEU A 6 -26.85 -26.14 27.14
N THR A 7 -27.55 -26.56 26.10
CA THR A 7 -26.98 -26.85 24.79
C THR A 7 -26.70 -25.55 24.07
N SER A 8 -25.43 -25.18 23.96
CA SER A 8 -24.95 -24.10 23.09
C SER A 8 -25.12 -24.54 21.64
N CYS A 9 -26.09 -23.94 20.96
CA CYS A 9 -26.29 -24.12 19.52
C CYS A 9 -25.35 -23.15 18.79
N ALA A 10 -24.21 -23.64 18.28
CA ALA A 10 -23.36 -22.90 17.36
C ALA A 10 -24.15 -22.75 16.05
N LEU A 11 -24.59 -21.54 15.76
CA LEU A 11 -25.15 -21.16 14.47
C LEU A 11 -23.99 -21.10 13.45
N ALA A 12 -23.79 -22.21 12.74
CA ALA A 12 -23.00 -22.17 11.50
C ALA A 12 -23.75 -21.28 10.50
N GLN A 13 -23.23 -20.10 10.22
CA GLN A 13 -23.73 -19.29 9.12
C GLN A 13 -23.61 -20.10 7.83
N LYS A 14 -24.74 -20.50 7.25
CA LYS A 14 -24.80 -21.04 5.89
C LYS A 14 -24.29 -19.94 4.94
N LYS A 15 -23.12 -20.11 4.34
CA LYS A 15 -22.73 -19.35 3.15
C LYS A 15 -23.84 -19.49 2.11
N ASP A 16 -24.39 -18.35 1.71
CA ASP A 16 -25.44 -18.29 0.68
C ASP A 16 -24.84 -18.80 -0.64
N LYS A 17 -25.46 -19.79 -1.27
CA LYS A 17 -25.01 -20.39 -2.52
C LYS A 17 -25.26 -19.43 -3.69
N GLY A 18 -24.57 -18.32 -3.74
CA GLY A 18 -24.71 -17.29 -4.77
C GLY A 18 -23.96 -15.99 -4.52
N SER A 19 -23.35 -15.83 -3.34
CA SER A 19 -22.44 -14.69 -3.12
C SER A 19 -21.13 -14.94 -3.87
N LYS A 20 -20.73 -14.01 -4.72
CA LYS A 20 -19.38 -14.00 -5.32
C LYS A 20 -18.37 -14.05 -4.17
N GLU A 21 -17.33 -14.87 -4.33
CA GLU A 21 -16.20 -14.81 -3.41
C GLU A 21 -15.45 -13.52 -3.66
N GLU A 22 -15.16 -12.77 -2.60
CA GLU A 22 -14.44 -11.50 -2.66
C GLU A 22 -13.15 -11.59 -1.85
N ALA A 23 -12.13 -10.86 -2.29
CA ALA A 23 -10.90 -10.64 -1.55
C ALA A 23 -10.44 -9.20 -1.74
N LEU A 24 -9.75 -8.66 -0.73
CA LEU A 24 -9.24 -7.32 -0.75
C LEU A 24 -7.73 -7.33 -0.86
N VAL A 25 -7.19 -6.43 -1.68
CA VAL A 25 -5.77 -6.05 -1.70
C VAL A 25 -5.69 -4.55 -1.43
N ALA A 26 -4.73 -4.12 -0.62
CA ALA A 26 -4.59 -2.72 -0.25
C ALA A 26 -3.15 -2.22 -0.41
N PHE A 27 -3.01 -0.91 -0.50
CA PHE A 27 -1.74 -0.21 -0.36
C PHE A 27 -1.91 0.98 0.60
N TYR A 28 -0.89 1.22 1.43
CA TYR A 28 -0.90 2.34 2.35
C TYR A 28 0.50 2.94 2.54
N ASN A 29 0.68 4.21 2.18
CA ASN A 29 1.79 5.01 2.66
C ASN A 29 1.49 5.38 4.11
N VAL A 30 2.31 4.87 5.03
CA VAL A 30 2.04 5.01 6.47
C VAL A 30 2.60 6.28 7.08
N GLU A 31 3.25 7.17 6.32
CA GLU A 31 3.92 8.39 6.82
C GLU A 31 4.94 8.06 7.92
N ASN A 32 6.08 7.49 7.54
CA ASN A 32 7.25 7.27 8.39
C ASN A 32 7.00 6.37 9.63
N LEU A 33 6.92 5.07 9.41
CA LEU A 33 6.96 4.10 10.50
C LEU A 33 8.43 3.81 10.88
N PHE A 34 9.00 4.65 11.72
CA PHE A 34 10.29 4.47 12.37
C PHE A 34 10.13 3.81 13.73
N ASP A 35 11.12 3.04 14.17
CA ASP A 35 11.22 2.68 15.57
C ASP A 35 11.81 3.85 16.40
N THR A 36 12.45 3.64 17.53
CA THR A 36 12.98 4.72 18.38
C THR A 36 14.49 4.66 18.55
N ILE A 37 15.15 3.85 17.72
CA ILE A 37 16.58 3.55 17.78
C ILE A 37 17.23 4.17 16.56
N ASP A 38 18.28 4.96 16.78
CA ASP A 38 19.11 5.55 15.74
C ASP A 38 19.86 4.47 14.94
N ASP A 39 19.66 4.44 13.62
CA ASP A 39 20.46 3.60 12.72
C ASP A 39 21.64 4.42 12.17
N PRO A 40 22.88 4.15 12.57
CA PRO A 40 24.03 4.93 12.14
C PRO A 40 24.33 4.85 10.63
N LEU A 41 23.57 4.06 9.86
CA LEU A 41 23.74 3.92 8.41
C LEU A 41 22.74 4.75 7.60
N THR A 42 21.72 5.35 8.26
CA THR A 42 20.65 6.12 7.62
C THR A 42 20.53 7.52 8.25
N ILE A 43 19.76 8.42 7.63
CA ILE A 43 19.48 9.76 8.13
C ILE A 43 18.14 9.75 8.83
N ASP A 44 18.09 9.14 10.02
CA ASP A 44 16.87 8.94 10.81
C ASP A 44 16.92 9.60 12.20
N GLU A 45 17.97 10.37 12.53
CA GLU A 45 18.20 10.97 13.86
C GLU A 45 17.01 11.82 14.33
N ASP A 46 16.24 12.39 13.40
CA ASP A 46 15.03 13.16 13.71
C ASP A 46 13.94 12.28 14.37
N PHE A 47 13.92 10.99 14.08
CA PHE A 47 12.96 9.99 14.58
C PHE A 47 13.42 9.26 15.83
N THR A 48 14.28 9.88 16.63
CA THR A 48 14.69 9.34 17.94
C THR A 48 14.04 10.12 19.09
N PRO A 49 14.04 9.60 20.33
CA PRO A 49 13.51 10.32 21.50
C PRO A 49 14.24 11.65 21.78
N ALA A 50 15.50 11.76 21.44
CA ALA A 50 16.32 12.97 21.57
C ALA A 50 16.35 13.81 20.28
N GLY A 51 15.87 13.28 19.18
CA GLY A 51 15.84 13.92 17.88
C GLY A 51 14.84 15.07 17.79
N LYS A 52 14.86 15.76 16.67
CA LYS A 52 14.05 16.96 16.42
C LYS A 52 12.54 16.68 16.57
N LEU A 53 12.08 15.53 16.12
CA LEU A 53 10.68 15.12 16.17
C LEU A 53 10.29 14.53 17.54
N GLN A 54 11.27 14.30 18.45
CA GLN A 54 11.03 13.69 19.75
C GLN A 54 10.22 12.40 19.64
N TRP A 55 10.66 11.48 18.75
CA TRP A 55 9.97 10.24 18.45
C TRP A 55 10.16 9.24 19.58
N THR A 56 9.24 9.25 20.53
CA THR A 56 9.30 8.45 21.76
C THR A 56 8.54 7.14 21.62
N ALA A 57 8.82 6.15 22.47
CA ALA A 57 8.11 4.88 22.49
C ALA A 57 6.57 5.02 22.60
N PRO A 58 5.97 5.94 23.36
CA PRO A 58 4.54 6.18 23.31
C PRO A 58 4.03 6.62 21.93
N ARG A 59 4.76 7.49 21.21
CA ARG A 59 4.39 7.94 19.86
C ARG A 59 4.50 6.79 18.84
N TYR A 60 5.55 6.00 18.95
CA TYR A 60 5.71 4.78 18.14
C TYR A 60 4.56 3.79 18.36
N THR A 61 4.23 3.50 19.62
CA THR A 61 3.11 2.62 19.95
C THR A 61 1.76 3.18 19.44
N GLU A 62 1.55 4.49 19.56
CA GLU A 62 0.36 5.15 19.00
C GLU A 62 0.32 5.00 17.47
N LYS A 63 1.46 5.22 16.79
CA LYS A 63 1.55 5.05 15.32
C LYS A 63 1.18 3.65 14.87
N LEU A 64 1.72 2.61 15.51
CA LEU A 64 1.35 1.22 15.24
C LEU A 64 -0.16 0.97 15.42
N SER A 65 -0.74 1.50 16.50
CA SER A 65 -2.19 1.41 16.76
C SER A 65 -2.98 2.11 15.65
N ARG A 66 -2.55 3.31 15.22
CA ARG A 66 -3.20 4.08 14.15
C ARG A 66 -3.16 3.33 12.81
N ILE A 67 -2.02 2.76 12.44
CA ILE A 67 -1.91 1.97 11.21
C ILE A 67 -2.84 0.76 11.27
N SER A 68 -2.85 0.03 12.39
CA SER A 68 -3.73 -1.14 12.55
C SER A 68 -5.22 -0.78 12.51
N GLU A 69 -5.61 0.37 13.09
CA GLU A 69 -6.98 0.89 12.99
C GLU A 69 -7.38 1.20 11.54
N VAL A 70 -6.47 1.78 10.75
CA VAL A 70 -6.72 2.07 9.34
C VAL A 70 -6.91 0.79 8.53
N ILE A 71 -6.10 -0.22 8.77
CA ILE A 71 -6.24 -1.53 8.12
C ILE A 71 -7.58 -2.19 8.50
N ASP A 72 -8.01 -2.06 9.76
CA ASP A 72 -9.30 -2.59 10.24
C ASP A 72 -10.52 -1.86 9.64
N LEU A 73 -10.37 -0.59 9.26
CA LEU A 73 -11.41 0.20 8.59
C LEU A 73 -11.59 -0.14 7.11
N LEU A 74 -10.68 -0.88 6.50
CA LEU A 74 -10.81 -1.30 5.10
C LEU A 74 -12.08 -2.14 4.91
N PRO A 75 -12.78 -2.02 3.77
CA PRO A 75 -14.08 -2.66 3.58
C PRO A 75 -13.99 -4.18 3.49
N GLY A 76 -14.90 -4.88 4.17
CA GLY A 76 -15.02 -6.33 4.11
C GLY A 76 -14.07 -7.08 5.04
N GLU A 77 -13.47 -8.17 4.54
CA GLU A 77 -12.48 -8.95 5.27
C GLU A 77 -11.12 -8.25 5.26
N LEU A 78 -10.21 -8.66 6.16
CA LEU A 78 -8.83 -8.17 6.12
C LEU A 78 -8.19 -8.48 4.75
N PRO A 79 -7.40 -7.56 4.20
CA PRO A 79 -6.76 -7.76 2.90
C PRO A 79 -5.91 -9.03 2.86
N VAL A 80 -5.92 -9.72 1.73
CA VAL A 80 -5.04 -10.87 1.51
C VAL A 80 -3.59 -10.44 1.31
N PHE A 81 -3.38 -9.22 0.85
CA PHE A 81 -2.06 -8.60 0.64
C PHE A 81 -2.17 -7.10 0.88
N ILE A 82 -1.22 -6.53 1.61
CA ILE A 82 -1.10 -5.10 1.87
C ILE A 82 0.30 -4.66 1.50
N GLY A 83 0.43 -3.85 0.46
CA GLY A 83 1.65 -3.10 0.18
C GLY A 83 1.77 -1.91 1.12
N LEU A 84 2.97 -1.67 1.62
CA LEU A 84 3.27 -0.58 2.54
C LEU A 84 4.49 0.18 2.03
N CYS A 85 4.60 1.46 2.35
CA CYS A 85 5.82 2.22 2.18
C CYS A 85 6.05 3.21 3.33
N GLU A 86 7.24 3.79 3.36
CA GLU A 86 7.78 4.57 4.47
C GLU A 86 7.92 3.72 5.75
N ILE A 87 8.45 2.54 5.55
CA ILE A 87 8.81 1.58 6.59
C ILE A 87 10.31 1.62 6.79
N GLU A 88 10.77 1.91 7.99
CA GLU A 88 12.19 1.93 8.30
C GLU A 88 12.78 0.52 8.30
N ASN A 89 12.18 -0.40 9.03
CA ASN A 89 12.77 -1.71 9.25
C ASN A 89 11.74 -2.82 9.47
N ARG A 90 12.24 -4.07 9.49
CA ARG A 90 11.42 -5.25 9.73
C ARG A 90 10.82 -5.29 11.13
N SER A 91 11.48 -4.70 12.15
CA SER A 91 10.99 -4.76 13.54
C SER A 91 9.69 -4.00 13.71
N GLY A 92 9.53 -2.84 13.05
CA GLY A 92 8.30 -2.08 13.01
C GLY A 92 7.13 -2.88 12.42
N LEU A 93 7.39 -3.66 11.37
CA LEU A 93 6.38 -4.56 10.79
C LEU A 93 6.01 -5.73 11.71
N VAL A 94 6.99 -6.29 12.41
CA VAL A 94 6.73 -7.35 13.42
C VAL A 94 5.84 -6.82 14.53
N ASP A 95 6.05 -5.59 14.96
CA ASP A 95 5.21 -4.98 16.00
C ASP A 95 3.83 -4.56 15.46
N LEU A 96 3.75 -4.18 14.19
CA LEU A 96 2.48 -3.88 13.52
C LEU A 96 1.58 -5.13 13.40
N VAL A 97 2.11 -6.26 12.92
CA VAL A 97 1.29 -7.48 12.75
C VAL A 97 0.83 -8.09 14.07
N LYS A 98 1.50 -7.73 15.19
CA LYS A 98 1.09 -8.12 16.54
C LYS A 98 -0.01 -7.24 17.14
N GLN A 99 -0.40 -6.13 16.48
CA GLN A 99 -1.44 -5.27 17.02
C GLN A 99 -2.75 -6.04 17.24
N PRO A 100 -3.47 -5.81 18.34
CA PRO A 100 -4.65 -6.61 18.72
C PRO A 100 -5.72 -6.66 17.64
N LEU A 101 -5.97 -5.56 16.91
CA LEU A 101 -6.96 -5.49 15.85
C LEU A 101 -6.64 -6.44 14.69
N LEU A 102 -5.38 -6.50 14.27
CA LEU A 102 -4.96 -7.40 13.20
C LEU A 102 -4.97 -8.86 13.65
N ASN A 103 -4.50 -9.14 14.88
CA ASN A 103 -4.50 -10.48 15.43
C ASN A 103 -5.91 -11.04 15.70
N ALA A 104 -6.86 -10.21 16.13
CA ALA A 104 -8.20 -10.65 16.45
C ALA A 104 -9.03 -11.05 15.22
N ARG A 105 -8.71 -10.47 14.05
CA ARG A 105 -9.42 -10.74 12.78
C ARG A 105 -8.71 -11.73 11.87
N ALA A 106 -7.41 -11.97 12.09
CA ALA A 106 -6.65 -12.94 11.32
C ALA A 106 -7.12 -14.36 11.69
N GLU A 107 -7.80 -15.03 10.78
CA GLU A 107 -8.07 -16.45 10.91
C GLU A 107 -6.75 -17.22 10.86
N MET A 108 -6.37 -17.94 11.93
CA MET A 108 -5.25 -18.88 11.92
C MET A 108 -3.82 -18.30 11.90
N GLY A 109 -3.58 -17.15 12.40
CA GLY A 109 -2.21 -16.67 12.55
C GLY A 109 -1.96 -15.35 11.85
N SER A 110 -0.87 -14.79 12.18
CA SER A 110 -0.43 -13.48 11.76
C SER A 110 -0.19 -13.40 10.25
N TYR A 111 -0.27 -12.20 9.74
CA TYR A 111 0.36 -11.85 8.48
C TYR A 111 1.84 -12.23 8.47
N GLU A 112 2.29 -12.75 7.35
CA GLU A 112 3.73 -12.88 7.04
C GLU A 112 4.24 -11.57 6.45
N ILE A 113 5.55 -11.32 6.65
CA ILE A 113 6.19 -10.04 6.33
C ILE A 113 7.19 -10.21 5.19
N ILE A 114 7.11 -9.33 4.20
CA ILE A 114 8.10 -9.13 3.15
C ILE A 114 8.74 -7.76 3.37
N HIS A 115 10.06 -7.73 3.61
CA HIS A 115 10.84 -6.51 3.79
C HIS A 115 12.32 -6.78 3.48
N ALA A 116 12.96 -5.80 2.88
CA ALA A 116 14.41 -5.67 2.75
C ALA A 116 14.75 -4.18 2.74
N ASP A 117 15.90 -3.86 3.32
CA ASP A 117 16.42 -2.50 3.32
C ASP A 117 16.78 -2.08 1.90
N SER A 118 16.41 -0.86 1.51
CA SER A 118 16.73 -0.23 0.25
C SER A 118 17.90 0.76 0.43
N PRO A 119 18.51 1.25 -0.67
CA PRO A 119 19.57 2.24 -0.56
C PRO A 119 19.11 3.68 -0.29
N ASP A 120 17.83 3.93 0.05
CA ASP A 120 17.34 5.29 0.38
C ASP A 120 18.06 5.81 1.63
N GLU A 121 18.62 7.02 1.55
CA GLU A 121 19.45 7.59 2.62
C GLU A 121 18.68 7.84 3.93
N ARG A 122 17.34 7.98 3.87
CA ARG A 122 16.49 8.16 5.06
C ARG A 122 16.15 6.83 5.74
N GLY A 123 16.54 5.71 5.16
CA GLY A 123 16.18 4.38 5.67
C GLY A 123 14.69 4.08 5.58
N ILE A 124 14.00 4.54 4.53
CA ILE A 124 12.58 4.19 4.31
C ILE A 124 12.43 3.26 3.13
N ASP A 125 11.62 2.24 3.31
CA ASP A 125 11.48 1.13 2.37
C ASP A 125 10.05 0.93 1.89
N VAL A 126 9.91 0.11 0.85
CA VAL A 126 8.67 -0.57 0.53
C VAL A 126 8.65 -1.95 1.18
N ALA A 127 7.47 -2.34 1.64
CA ALA A 127 7.25 -3.62 2.30
C ALA A 127 5.89 -4.20 1.92
N ALA A 128 5.64 -5.43 2.34
CA ALA A 128 4.30 -5.98 2.30
C ALA A 128 4.04 -6.89 3.52
N ILE A 129 2.77 -6.99 3.89
CA ILE A 129 2.27 -8.03 4.77
C ILE A 129 1.17 -8.80 4.03
N TYR A 130 1.09 -10.12 4.21
CA TYR A 130 0.12 -10.95 3.52
C TYR A 130 -0.43 -12.07 4.39
N ASP A 131 -1.67 -12.43 4.16
CA ASP A 131 -2.33 -13.56 4.82
C ASP A 131 -1.80 -14.89 4.25
N ALA A 132 -0.88 -15.51 4.98
CA ALA A 132 -0.29 -16.79 4.60
C ALA A 132 -1.27 -17.97 4.65
N SER A 133 -2.46 -17.80 5.23
CA SER A 133 -3.52 -18.81 5.15
C SER A 133 -4.17 -18.86 3.76
N ARG A 134 -4.19 -17.74 3.05
CA ARG A 134 -4.85 -17.57 1.75
C ARG A 134 -3.85 -17.47 0.58
N LEU A 135 -2.75 -16.72 0.72
CA LEU A 135 -1.71 -16.57 -0.30
C LEU A 135 -0.56 -17.55 -0.03
N LYS A 136 -0.35 -18.52 -0.92
CA LYS A 136 0.60 -19.62 -0.74
C LYS A 136 1.81 -19.50 -1.65
N ASN A 137 2.90 -20.17 -1.28
CA ASN A 137 4.12 -20.27 -2.08
C ASN A 137 4.69 -18.90 -2.49
N VAL A 138 4.64 -17.94 -1.56
CA VAL A 138 5.08 -16.57 -1.83
C VAL A 138 6.60 -16.57 -2.06
N ARG A 139 7.01 -15.91 -3.14
CA ARG A 139 8.39 -15.59 -3.47
C ARG A 139 8.45 -14.10 -3.78
N PHE A 140 9.59 -13.48 -3.53
CA PHE A 140 9.74 -12.05 -3.78
C PHE A 140 11.16 -11.69 -4.22
N GLU A 141 11.25 -10.57 -4.91
CA GLU A 141 12.50 -9.96 -5.38
C GLU A 141 12.38 -8.45 -5.21
N TYR A 142 13.49 -7.79 -4.92
CA TYR A 142 13.62 -6.34 -4.92
C TYR A 142 14.47 -5.91 -6.10
N TYR A 143 14.06 -4.83 -6.77
CA TYR A 143 14.75 -4.26 -7.92
C TYR A 143 15.24 -2.87 -7.58
N SER A 144 16.55 -2.75 -7.41
CA SER A 144 17.22 -1.48 -7.18
C SER A 144 17.49 -0.74 -8.49
N ILE A 145 17.53 0.58 -8.41
CA ILE A 145 17.88 1.46 -9.52
C ILE A 145 18.71 2.64 -9.00
N ALA A 146 19.78 2.97 -9.71
CA ALA A 146 20.44 4.25 -9.53
C ALA A 146 19.69 5.33 -10.32
N LEU A 147 19.31 6.41 -9.63
CA LEU A 147 18.61 7.54 -10.25
C LEU A 147 19.56 8.35 -11.16
N PRO A 148 19.01 9.06 -12.16
CA PRO A 148 19.79 9.93 -13.03
C PRO A 148 20.46 11.11 -12.32
N ASP A 149 19.92 11.54 -11.16
CA ASP A 149 20.52 12.61 -10.36
C ASP A 149 21.80 12.11 -9.68
N PRO A 150 23.00 12.61 -10.05
CA PRO A 150 24.26 12.16 -9.46
C PRO A 150 24.46 12.65 -8.02
N LYS A 151 23.64 13.59 -7.53
CA LYS A 151 23.71 14.09 -6.16
C LYS A 151 22.86 13.27 -5.20
N ASP A 152 21.84 12.61 -5.73
CA ASP A 152 20.94 11.72 -4.98
C ASP A 152 20.61 10.52 -5.89
N PRO A 153 21.58 9.60 -6.06
CA PRO A 153 21.39 8.45 -6.95
C PRO A 153 20.57 7.33 -6.33
N ASN A 154 20.29 7.41 -5.03
CA ASN A 154 19.66 6.36 -4.26
C ASN A 154 18.14 6.57 -4.16
N THR A 155 17.40 5.48 -4.10
CA THR A 155 15.96 5.50 -3.86
C THR A 155 15.49 4.15 -3.36
N ARG A 156 14.21 4.07 -3.01
CA ARG A 156 13.55 2.82 -2.62
C ARG A 156 13.52 1.84 -3.76
N ASP A 157 13.70 0.58 -3.44
CA ASP A 157 13.58 -0.51 -4.37
C ASP A 157 12.13 -0.74 -4.79
N VAL A 158 11.93 -1.37 -5.94
CA VAL A 158 10.62 -1.88 -6.36
C VAL A 158 10.50 -3.33 -5.90
N LEU A 159 9.50 -3.64 -5.08
CA LEU A 159 9.20 -5.02 -4.67
C LEU A 159 8.33 -5.70 -5.73
N ASN A 160 8.70 -6.91 -6.15
CA ASN A 160 7.83 -7.87 -6.81
C ASN A 160 7.64 -9.09 -5.92
N ALA A 161 6.46 -9.25 -5.36
CA ALA A 161 6.04 -10.47 -4.67
C ALA A 161 5.10 -11.26 -5.55
N ARG A 162 5.29 -12.58 -5.67
CA ARG A 162 4.37 -13.46 -6.37
C ARG A 162 3.93 -14.59 -5.47
N GLY A 163 2.66 -14.93 -5.54
CA GLY A 163 2.09 -16.01 -4.74
C GLY A 163 0.88 -16.63 -5.39
N ARG A 164 0.51 -17.81 -4.92
CA ARG A 164 -0.67 -18.52 -5.37
C ARG A 164 -1.86 -18.18 -4.46
N PHE A 165 -2.83 -17.51 -5.04
CA PHE A 165 -4.13 -17.27 -4.41
C PHE A 165 -5.12 -18.28 -5.00
N GLU A 166 -5.37 -19.35 -4.25
CA GLU A 166 -6.05 -20.56 -4.71
C GLU A 166 -5.39 -21.18 -5.97
N ASN A 167 -6.05 -21.05 -7.14
CA ASN A 167 -5.56 -21.59 -8.41
C ASN A 167 -4.83 -20.57 -9.28
N ASP A 168 -4.87 -19.29 -8.90
CA ASP A 168 -4.25 -18.21 -9.66
C ASP A 168 -2.89 -17.84 -9.07
N GLU A 169 -1.87 -17.68 -9.91
CA GLU A 169 -0.65 -16.99 -9.55
C GLU A 169 -0.83 -15.50 -9.79
N ILE A 170 -0.52 -14.70 -8.77
CA ILE A 170 -0.65 -13.24 -8.83
C ILE A 170 0.72 -12.63 -8.51
N HIS A 171 1.11 -11.65 -9.33
CA HIS A 171 2.25 -10.78 -9.08
C HIS A 171 1.78 -9.47 -8.44
N PHE A 172 2.40 -9.07 -7.35
CA PHE A 172 2.17 -7.82 -6.64
C PHE A 172 3.44 -6.97 -6.73
N PHE A 173 3.37 -5.87 -7.46
CA PHE A 173 4.46 -4.88 -7.48
C PHE A 173 4.13 -3.77 -6.50
N VAL A 174 5.01 -3.54 -5.51
CA VAL A 174 4.86 -2.45 -4.54
C VAL A 174 5.93 -1.41 -4.82
N ASN A 175 5.51 -0.14 -4.86
CA ASN A 175 6.32 0.98 -5.31
C ASN A 175 6.26 2.14 -4.32
N HIS A 176 7.37 2.88 -4.20
CA HIS A 176 7.40 4.22 -3.66
C HIS A 176 8.41 5.04 -4.48
N TRP A 177 7.90 5.81 -5.44
CA TRP A 177 8.73 6.54 -6.39
C TRP A 177 9.31 7.81 -5.77
N PRO A 178 10.39 8.39 -6.38
CA PRO A 178 10.99 9.64 -5.93
C PRO A 178 9.95 10.77 -5.83
N SER A 179 10.01 11.51 -4.70
CA SER A 179 9.06 12.58 -4.43
C SER A 179 9.23 13.76 -5.39
N ARG A 180 8.26 14.69 -5.39
CA ARG A 180 8.32 15.95 -6.14
C ARG A 180 9.16 17.02 -5.44
N SER A 181 10.08 16.62 -4.55
CA SER A 181 10.98 17.53 -3.85
C SER A 181 11.81 18.33 -4.85
N GLY A 182 12.01 19.61 -4.58
CA GLY A 182 12.69 20.53 -5.50
C GLY A 182 11.84 21.01 -6.68
N GLY A 183 10.68 20.40 -6.93
CA GLY A 183 9.77 20.72 -8.03
C GLY A 183 9.39 19.51 -8.87
N GLN A 184 8.21 19.56 -9.46
CA GLN A 184 7.69 18.42 -10.26
C GLN A 184 8.56 18.17 -11.50
N ALA A 185 8.92 19.23 -12.23
CA ALA A 185 9.71 19.13 -13.46
C ALA A 185 11.16 18.71 -13.18
N GLU A 186 11.75 19.23 -12.10
CA GLU A 186 13.13 18.97 -11.70
C GLU A 186 13.30 17.50 -11.25
N SER A 187 12.32 16.94 -10.57
CA SER A 187 12.34 15.55 -10.08
C SER A 187 11.74 14.53 -11.06
N GLU A 188 11.08 14.97 -12.15
CA GLU A 188 10.45 14.07 -13.13
C GLU A 188 11.43 13.03 -13.72
N PRO A 189 12.69 13.36 -14.09
CA PRO A 189 13.62 12.37 -14.63
C PRO A 189 13.81 11.13 -13.73
N ASN A 190 13.79 11.32 -12.43
CA ASN A 190 13.93 10.23 -11.46
C ASN A 190 12.71 9.29 -11.52
N ARG A 191 11.49 9.83 -11.56
CA ARG A 191 10.27 9.03 -11.69
C ARG A 191 10.17 8.33 -13.04
N LEU A 192 10.61 8.99 -14.14
CA LEU A 192 10.68 8.34 -15.46
C LEU A 192 11.62 7.14 -15.46
N ALA A 193 12.77 7.23 -14.75
CA ALA A 193 13.71 6.12 -14.65
C ALA A 193 13.10 4.92 -13.90
N VAL A 194 12.44 5.15 -12.76
CA VAL A 194 11.77 4.08 -12.02
C VAL A 194 10.61 3.49 -12.82
N ALA A 195 9.84 4.32 -13.52
CA ALA A 195 8.76 3.86 -14.41
C ALA A 195 9.29 2.93 -15.52
N ALA A 196 10.44 3.28 -16.12
CA ALA A 196 11.07 2.45 -17.15
C ALA A 196 11.58 1.11 -16.60
N LEU A 197 12.18 1.10 -15.40
CA LEU A 197 12.57 -0.13 -14.71
C LEU A 197 11.34 -1.02 -14.46
N LEU A 198 10.30 -0.46 -13.85
CA LEU A 198 9.08 -1.19 -13.54
C LEU A 198 8.45 -1.77 -14.82
N LYS A 199 8.36 -0.98 -15.89
CA LYS A 199 7.86 -1.44 -17.20
C LYS A 199 8.66 -2.61 -17.72
N LEU A 200 9.99 -2.55 -17.67
CA LEU A 200 10.87 -3.66 -18.10
C LEU A 200 10.58 -4.96 -17.33
N LYS A 201 10.37 -4.86 -16.01
CA LYS A 201 10.10 -6.02 -15.16
C LYS A 201 8.71 -6.60 -15.41
N ILE A 202 7.71 -5.76 -15.63
CA ILE A 202 6.36 -6.19 -16.02
C ILE A 202 6.36 -6.86 -17.40
N ASP A 203 7.07 -6.28 -18.36
CA ASP A 203 7.17 -6.85 -19.71
C ASP A 203 7.83 -8.24 -19.70
N ALA A 204 8.81 -8.45 -18.83
CA ALA A 204 9.41 -9.76 -18.65
C ALA A 204 8.38 -10.79 -18.16
N VAL A 205 7.54 -10.45 -17.17
CA VAL A 205 6.46 -11.34 -16.71
C VAL A 205 5.44 -11.60 -17.82
N LEU A 206 5.02 -10.55 -18.54
CA LEU A 206 4.04 -10.68 -19.63
C LEU A 206 4.60 -11.44 -20.84
N SER A 207 5.91 -11.43 -21.07
CA SER A 207 6.54 -12.22 -22.14
C SER A 207 6.51 -13.72 -21.87
N GLU A 208 6.49 -14.12 -20.59
CA GLU A 208 6.34 -15.52 -20.18
C GLU A 208 4.87 -15.96 -20.20
N ASN A 209 3.96 -15.05 -19.84
CA ASN A 209 2.52 -15.29 -19.81
C ASN A 209 1.76 -13.97 -20.08
N ASP A 210 1.23 -13.80 -21.28
CA ASP A 210 0.48 -12.61 -21.69
C ASP A 210 -0.83 -12.40 -20.90
N ASN A 211 -1.31 -13.42 -20.21
CA ASN A 211 -2.47 -13.41 -19.32
C ASN A 211 -2.07 -13.40 -17.83
N ALA A 212 -0.82 -13.07 -17.50
CA ALA A 212 -0.39 -12.98 -16.11
C ALA A 212 -1.24 -11.96 -15.33
N LYS A 213 -1.64 -12.35 -14.13
CA LYS A 213 -2.36 -11.48 -13.20
C LYS A 213 -1.35 -10.65 -12.44
N ILE A 214 -1.22 -9.38 -12.83
CA ILE A 214 -0.27 -8.43 -12.22
C ILE A 214 -1.07 -7.30 -11.59
N LEU A 215 -0.87 -7.07 -10.29
CA LEU A 215 -1.37 -5.93 -9.55
C LEU A 215 -0.20 -5.06 -9.14
N ILE A 216 -0.21 -3.82 -9.60
CA ILE A 216 0.82 -2.84 -9.32
C ILE A 216 0.20 -1.80 -8.39
N MET A 217 0.86 -1.54 -7.28
CA MET A 217 0.40 -0.59 -6.28
C MET A 217 1.55 0.25 -5.76
N GLY A 218 1.25 1.41 -5.20
CA GLY A 218 2.28 2.24 -4.60
C GLY A 218 1.91 3.71 -4.54
N ASP A 219 2.79 4.47 -3.86
CA ASP A 219 2.90 5.91 -3.99
C ASP A 219 3.83 6.23 -5.17
N PHE A 220 3.23 6.61 -6.27
CA PHE A 220 3.95 6.93 -7.51
C PHE A 220 4.51 8.36 -7.50
N ASN A 221 4.14 9.17 -6.50
CA ASN A 221 4.48 10.60 -6.49
C ASN A 221 4.16 11.35 -7.80
N ASP A 222 3.41 10.71 -8.69
CA ASP A 222 2.85 11.23 -9.93
C ASP A 222 1.39 10.80 -10.06
N HIS A 223 0.59 11.58 -10.81
CA HIS A 223 -0.82 11.28 -11.05
C HIS A 223 -0.99 10.25 -12.18
N PRO A 224 -2.16 9.61 -12.31
CA PRO A 224 -2.45 8.64 -13.37
C PRO A 224 -2.23 9.15 -14.79
N ASN A 225 -2.33 10.46 -15.02
CA ASN A 225 -2.14 11.11 -16.32
C ASN A 225 -0.75 11.72 -16.52
N ASP A 226 0.15 11.65 -15.51
CA ASP A 226 1.52 12.11 -15.66
C ASP A 226 2.32 11.17 -16.59
N LYS A 227 3.36 11.71 -17.22
CA LYS A 227 4.15 11.05 -18.26
C LYS A 227 4.75 9.72 -17.79
N SER A 228 5.25 9.68 -16.55
CA SER A 228 5.86 8.49 -15.96
C SER A 228 4.88 7.31 -15.89
N VAL A 229 3.63 7.56 -15.49
CA VAL A 229 2.59 6.56 -15.35
C VAL A 229 1.91 6.28 -16.69
N TYR A 230 1.45 7.32 -17.38
CA TYR A 230 0.61 7.16 -18.56
C TYR A 230 1.41 6.74 -19.80
N GLU A 231 2.59 7.34 -20.02
CA GLU A 231 3.40 7.09 -21.23
C GLU A 231 4.45 6.03 -20.99
N ILE A 232 5.32 6.18 -19.97
CA ILE A 232 6.48 5.31 -19.78
C ILE A 232 6.06 3.95 -19.22
N LEU A 233 5.31 3.91 -18.10
CA LEU A 233 4.77 2.66 -17.57
C LEU A 233 3.71 2.08 -18.50
N GLY A 234 2.96 2.93 -19.20
CA GLY A 234 1.91 2.54 -20.13
C GLY A 234 0.58 2.16 -19.44
N ALA A 235 0.38 2.61 -18.21
CA ALA A 235 -0.86 2.40 -17.47
C ALA A 235 -1.94 3.38 -17.96
N LYS A 236 -2.97 2.85 -18.61
CA LYS A 236 -3.98 3.63 -19.33
C LYS A 236 -5.29 3.74 -18.55
N ASP A 237 -6.15 4.61 -19.02
CA ASP A 237 -7.50 4.90 -18.51
C ASP A 237 -8.59 3.94 -19.03
N GLN A 238 -8.21 2.93 -19.82
CA GLN A 238 -9.13 2.03 -20.49
C GLN A 238 -8.96 0.58 -20.01
N PRO A 239 -10.05 -0.09 -19.63
CA PRO A 239 -10.01 -1.51 -19.19
C PRO A 239 -9.46 -2.49 -20.23
N SER A 240 -9.45 -2.12 -21.51
CA SER A 240 -8.89 -2.93 -22.60
C SER A 240 -7.36 -2.78 -22.75
N ALA A 241 -6.73 -1.90 -22.01
CA ALA A 241 -5.28 -1.71 -22.06
C ALA A 241 -4.54 -2.90 -21.42
N VAL A 242 -3.28 -3.10 -21.81
CA VAL A 242 -2.39 -4.10 -21.18
C VAL A 242 -2.23 -3.83 -19.68
N LEU A 243 -2.08 -2.55 -19.32
CA LEU A 243 -2.11 -2.08 -17.94
C LEU A 243 -3.23 -1.05 -17.81
N TYR A 244 -4.21 -1.35 -16.97
CA TYR A 244 -5.34 -0.47 -16.67
C TYR A 244 -5.14 0.18 -15.30
N ASN A 245 -5.12 1.52 -15.28
CA ASN A 245 -5.05 2.29 -14.06
C ASN A 245 -6.44 2.48 -13.45
N GLN A 246 -6.74 1.73 -12.41
CA GLN A 246 -8.02 1.73 -11.72
C GLN A 246 -8.32 3.06 -11.01
N MET A 247 -7.28 3.88 -10.73
CA MET A 247 -7.42 5.18 -10.06
C MET A 247 -7.66 6.34 -11.03
N TYR A 248 -7.59 6.12 -12.34
CA TYR A 248 -7.69 7.20 -13.31
C TYR A 248 -9.00 7.97 -13.20
N ALA A 249 -10.13 7.28 -13.11
CA ALA A 249 -11.44 7.90 -12.98
C ALA A 249 -11.60 8.68 -11.65
N ILE A 250 -11.00 8.18 -10.56
CA ILE A 250 -10.99 8.84 -9.25
C ILE A 250 -10.21 10.15 -9.35
N HIS A 251 -9.03 10.14 -9.98
CA HIS A 251 -8.24 11.33 -10.21
C HIS A 251 -8.97 12.34 -11.10
N ALA A 252 -9.54 11.89 -12.21
CA ALA A 252 -10.28 12.75 -13.14
C ALA A 252 -11.50 13.42 -12.48
N ALA A 253 -12.07 12.82 -11.44
CA ALA A 253 -13.15 13.41 -10.63
C ALA A 253 -12.64 14.38 -9.54
N GLY A 254 -11.34 14.71 -9.51
CA GLY A 254 -10.74 15.60 -8.51
C GLY A 254 -10.62 14.95 -7.12
N ASN A 255 -10.53 13.63 -7.07
CA ASN A 255 -10.37 12.84 -5.85
C ASN A 255 -9.02 12.12 -5.83
N GLY A 256 -8.64 11.62 -4.67
CA GLY A 256 -7.39 10.89 -4.50
C GLY A 256 -7.09 10.57 -3.04
N SER A 257 -5.88 10.11 -2.80
CA SER A 257 -5.37 9.67 -1.50
C SER A 257 -4.56 10.74 -0.78
N TYR A 258 -4.03 11.72 -1.51
CA TYR A 258 -3.16 12.78 -0.99
C TYR A 258 -3.78 14.17 -1.19
N PHE A 259 -3.63 15.06 -0.19
CA PHE A 259 -4.15 16.41 -0.24
C PHE A 259 -3.04 17.44 -0.18
N TYR A 260 -2.91 18.25 -1.23
CA TYR A 260 -1.88 19.26 -1.33
C TYR A 260 -2.41 20.55 -1.96
N LYS A 261 -2.09 21.71 -1.35
CA LYS A 261 -2.48 23.05 -1.84
C LYS A 261 -3.98 23.21 -2.17
N GLY A 262 -4.84 22.57 -1.41
CA GLY A 262 -6.29 22.68 -1.59
C GLY A 262 -6.91 21.65 -2.52
N GLU A 263 -6.13 20.75 -3.11
CA GLU A 263 -6.58 19.77 -4.09
C GLU A 263 -6.24 18.34 -3.66
N TRP A 264 -7.12 17.40 -4.00
CA TRP A 264 -6.87 15.97 -3.85
C TRP A 264 -6.15 15.42 -5.07
N GLY A 265 -5.14 14.59 -4.85
CA GLY A 265 -4.37 13.92 -5.88
C GLY A 265 -4.32 12.41 -5.66
N ALA A 266 -4.36 11.64 -6.74
CA ALA A 266 -4.20 10.20 -6.72
C ALA A 266 -2.72 9.84 -6.92
N LEU A 267 -1.90 10.06 -5.89
CA LEU A 267 -0.48 9.66 -5.90
C LEU A 267 -0.33 8.17 -5.60
N ASP A 268 -1.20 7.65 -4.69
CA ASP A 268 -1.29 6.21 -4.42
C ASP A 268 -2.22 5.58 -5.46
N GLN A 269 -1.71 4.57 -6.16
CA GLN A 269 -2.41 4.01 -7.31
C GLN A 269 -2.53 2.48 -7.22
N MET A 270 -3.56 1.96 -7.89
CA MET A 270 -3.83 0.56 -8.15
C MET A 270 -3.95 0.35 -9.66
N ILE A 271 -3.05 -0.45 -10.23
CA ILE A 271 -2.99 -0.71 -11.67
C ILE A 271 -3.04 -2.22 -11.88
N THR A 272 -3.86 -2.67 -12.82
CA THR A 272 -4.04 -4.10 -13.10
C THR A 272 -3.64 -4.45 -14.53
N SER A 273 -3.05 -5.64 -14.72
CA SER A 273 -2.86 -6.18 -16.06
C SER A 273 -4.18 -6.64 -16.67
N SER A 274 -4.19 -6.77 -18.00
CA SER A 274 -5.30 -7.36 -18.77
C SER A 274 -5.68 -8.78 -18.30
N GLY A 275 -4.74 -9.51 -17.70
CA GLY A 275 -5.00 -10.82 -17.09
C GLY A 275 -6.04 -10.80 -15.98
N PHE A 276 -6.15 -9.69 -15.24
CA PHE A 276 -7.20 -9.51 -14.24
C PHE A 276 -8.58 -9.15 -14.81
N MET A 277 -8.65 -8.69 -16.06
CA MET A 277 -9.93 -8.40 -16.72
C MET A 277 -10.60 -9.65 -17.27
N ASN A 278 -9.91 -10.81 -17.24
CA ASN A 278 -10.45 -12.10 -17.63
C ASN A 278 -11.22 -12.69 -16.44
N THR A 279 -12.51 -12.98 -16.63
CA THR A 279 -13.41 -13.52 -15.59
C THR A 279 -13.17 -14.98 -15.21
N LYS A 280 -12.11 -15.62 -15.73
CA LYS A 280 -11.70 -16.96 -15.29
C LYS A 280 -10.85 -16.85 -14.02
N GLY A 281 -11.34 -17.44 -12.92
CA GLY A 281 -10.71 -17.36 -11.61
C GLY A 281 -10.84 -15.96 -10.99
N TRP A 282 -9.86 -15.57 -10.19
CA TRP A 282 -9.85 -14.25 -9.57
C TRP A 282 -9.66 -13.14 -10.60
N HIS A 283 -10.55 -12.16 -10.59
CA HIS A 283 -10.58 -11.06 -11.55
C HIS A 283 -10.96 -9.75 -10.85
N VAL A 284 -10.88 -8.66 -11.56
CA VAL A 284 -11.33 -7.34 -11.11
C VAL A 284 -12.31 -6.75 -12.11
N ASP A 285 -13.33 -6.07 -11.60
CA ASP A 285 -14.19 -5.25 -12.44
C ASP A 285 -13.49 -3.92 -12.77
N ALA A 286 -13.92 -3.26 -13.83
CA ALA A 286 -13.49 -1.90 -14.10
C ALA A 286 -13.91 -0.99 -12.94
N GLN A 287 -12.99 -0.12 -12.49
CA GLN A 287 -13.21 0.78 -11.35
C GLN A 287 -13.46 0.05 -10.01
N ALA A 288 -12.82 -1.12 -9.83
CA ALA A 288 -12.88 -1.88 -8.58
C ALA A 288 -12.04 -1.27 -7.46
N ALA A 289 -11.15 -0.32 -7.77
CA ALA A 289 -10.33 0.34 -6.77
C ALA A 289 -11.09 1.47 -6.06
N GLY A 290 -10.69 1.73 -4.82
CA GLY A 290 -11.21 2.80 -3.99
C GLY A 290 -10.15 3.44 -3.12
N VAL A 291 -10.51 4.59 -2.54
CA VAL A 291 -9.75 5.27 -1.49
C VAL A 291 -10.54 5.13 -0.20
N LEU A 292 -9.91 4.64 0.86
CA LEU A 292 -10.55 4.64 2.18
C LEU A 292 -10.63 6.07 2.70
N ARG A 293 -11.84 6.60 2.81
CA ARG A 293 -12.08 7.97 3.27
C ARG A 293 -13.13 7.98 4.38
N GLU A 294 -12.67 7.61 5.57
CA GLU A 294 -13.49 7.61 6.78
C GLU A 294 -13.23 8.87 7.62
N GLU A 295 -14.26 9.48 8.19
CA GLU A 295 -14.14 10.68 9.02
C GLU A 295 -13.10 10.53 10.14
N LYS A 296 -12.94 9.33 10.68
CA LYS A 296 -12.00 9.03 11.75
C LYS A 296 -10.54 9.31 11.37
N ILE A 297 -10.18 9.10 10.09
CA ILE A 297 -8.82 9.27 9.57
C ILE A 297 -8.61 10.61 8.86
N LEU A 298 -9.60 11.49 8.93
CA LEU A 298 -9.54 12.83 8.36
C LEU A 298 -9.38 13.88 9.46
N PHE A 299 -8.65 14.93 9.13
CA PHE A 299 -8.62 16.19 9.86
C PHE A 299 -9.45 17.22 9.08
N ARG A 300 -10.28 18.00 9.78
CA ARG A 300 -10.99 19.16 9.20
C ARG A 300 -10.40 20.43 9.74
N ASP A 301 -10.06 21.35 8.86
CA ASP A 301 -9.63 22.69 9.25
C ASP A 301 -10.83 23.56 9.70
N LYS A 302 -10.55 24.83 10.01
CA LYS A 302 -11.58 25.77 10.49
C LYS A 302 -12.63 26.11 9.44
N GLU A 303 -12.27 26.00 8.18
CA GLU A 303 -13.12 26.19 7.01
C GLU A 303 -13.92 24.90 6.67
N GLY A 304 -13.68 23.81 7.38
CA GLY A 304 -14.34 22.52 7.19
C GLY A 304 -13.71 21.67 6.06
N VAL A 305 -12.56 22.10 5.49
CA VAL A 305 -11.86 21.34 4.46
C VAL A 305 -11.25 20.09 5.06
N ALA A 306 -11.62 18.93 4.49
CA ALA A 306 -11.10 17.65 4.93
C ALA A 306 -9.77 17.34 4.23
N ARG A 307 -8.85 16.77 4.99
CA ARG A 307 -7.56 16.24 4.50
C ARG A 307 -7.13 15.06 5.37
N PRO A 308 -6.16 14.24 4.94
CA PRO A 308 -5.66 13.16 5.79
C PRO A 308 -5.15 13.69 7.13
N SER A 309 -5.41 12.95 8.20
CA SER A 309 -4.96 13.29 9.56
C SER A 309 -3.54 12.76 9.75
N ARG A 310 -2.55 13.60 9.48
CA ARG A 310 -1.13 13.25 9.48
C ARG A 310 -0.52 13.19 10.89
N SER A 311 0.58 12.45 11.01
CA SER A 311 1.33 12.30 12.27
C SER A 311 1.98 13.60 12.72
N TYR A 312 2.51 14.39 11.79
CA TYR A 312 3.17 15.68 12.06
C TYR A 312 2.65 16.79 11.14
N ALA A 313 2.64 18.01 11.64
CA ALA A 313 2.48 19.23 10.85
C ALA A 313 3.73 20.11 11.06
N GLY A 314 4.66 20.08 10.11
CA GLY A 314 6.03 20.51 10.34
C GLY A 314 6.63 19.66 11.47
N ASP A 315 7.29 20.29 12.44
CA ASP A 315 7.89 19.60 13.59
C ASP A 315 6.89 19.33 14.74
N SER A 316 5.62 19.72 14.56
CA SER A 316 4.60 19.56 15.61
C SER A 316 3.88 18.23 15.51
N TYR A 317 4.02 17.37 16.52
CA TYR A 317 3.29 16.10 16.62
C TYR A 317 1.78 16.32 16.74
N LYS A 318 1.01 15.60 15.95
CA LYS A 318 -0.46 15.64 15.89
C LYS A 318 -1.11 14.33 16.31
N GLY A 319 -0.36 13.22 16.29
CA GLY A 319 -0.87 11.89 16.63
C GLY A 319 -1.92 11.37 15.65
N GLY A 320 -1.85 11.83 14.40
CA GLY A 320 -2.74 11.37 13.34
C GLY A 320 -2.32 10.01 12.77
N TYR A 321 -2.89 9.70 11.62
CA TYR A 321 -2.74 8.39 10.98
C TYR A 321 -1.64 8.39 9.91
N SER A 322 -1.82 9.21 8.87
CA SER A 322 -0.87 9.44 7.77
C SER A 322 -1.30 10.68 6.98
N ASP A 323 -0.41 11.26 6.19
CA ASP A 323 -0.74 12.29 5.20
C ASP A 323 -1.26 11.71 3.88
N HIS A 324 -1.34 10.38 3.77
CA HIS A 324 -1.99 9.65 2.72
C HIS A 324 -3.21 8.88 3.23
N LEU A 325 -4.18 8.64 2.35
CA LEU A 325 -5.29 7.72 2.59
C LEU A 325 -4.99 6.38 1.90
N PRO A 326 -5.33 5.23 2.53
CA PRO A 326 -5.14 3.94 1.88
C PRO A 326 -5.95 3.82 0.60
N VAL A 327 -5.38 3.14 -0.38
CA VAL A 327 -6.07 2.69 -1.58
C VAL A 327 -6.25 1.17 -1.54
N PHE A 328 -7.33 0.69 -2.12
CA PHE A 328 -7.64 -0.73 -2.14
C PHE A 328 -8.29 -1.14 -3.45
N ILE A 329 -8.26 -2.43 -3.74
CA ILE A 329 -8.96 -3.03 -4.87
C ILE A 329 -9.67 -4.31 -4.44
N LYS A 330 -10.89 -4.53 -4.93
CA LYS A 330 -11.65 -5.75 -4.71
C LYS A 330 -11.41 -6.74 -5.84
N LEU A 331 -10.97 -7.92 -5.46
CA LEU A 331 -10.92 -9.10 -6.33
C LEU A 331 -12.22 -9.88 -6.17
N GLN A 332 -12.70 -10.47 -7.27
CA GLN A 332 -13.91 -11.29 -7.31
C GLN A 332 -13.62 -12.62 -8.01
N LYS A 333 -14.43 -13.66 -7.67
CA LYS A 333 -14.35 -14.97 -8.31
C LYS A 333 -15.72 -15.49 -8.69
#